data_20ff33acec5b0ce1241654c16e63e04c
#
_entry.id   20ff33acec5b0ce1241654c16e63e04c
#
_cell.length_a   1.000
_cell.length_b   1.000
_cell.length_c   1.000
_cell.angle_alpha   90.00
_cell.angle_beta   90.00
_cell.angle_gamma   90.00
#
_symmetry.space_group_name_H-M   'P 1'
#
loop_
_entity.id
_entity.type
_entity.pdbx_description
1 polymer ?
#
loop_
_entity_poly.entity_id
_entity_poly.type
_entity_poly.pdbx_seq_one_letter_code
_entity_poly.pdbx_strand_id
1 'polypeptide(L)'
;MYPTHHFKDKFILFLKIFFPILVYQFANYSASFVDTTMTGQYNTIDLAGVSMATSLWNPFFTFLTGIVSALVPIVGHHLGRGKKEEVASDFYQFLYLSLSLSIFLFVLVFLVAPLVLNNMGLEAAVANIAVRYLWFLAIGIIPLLLFSVIRSLLDALGLTRLSMYLMLLLLPLNSGFNYLLIYGAFGLPELGGAGAGLGTSMAYWALLGISILVLLKQEKLKELHLQNRLPLDRNKIKEAIKLGLPIGGTVFAEVAIFSAVGLIMAKFSSLIIASHQSAMNFSSLMYAFPMSISTAMAIVVSYEVGAKRLGDAKKYIKIGRLSAMAFAILTLSFLYVFRENVASLYGHDSEFIQLTASFMTYSLFFQLADTFAAPLQGILRGYKDTVIPFYLGLLGYWGVAIPLGLFLDYSTNLDAYSYWIGLIVSLVVSGLLYQWRLQVIMKRFK
;
A
#
# COMPACT_ATOMS: atom_id res chain seq x y z
N MET A 1 6.11 -16.42 17.14
CA MET A 1 6.98 -16.78 16.01
C MET A 1 7.87 -17.93 16.42
N TYR A 2 8.36 -18.69 15.47
CA TYR A 2 9.14 -19.88 15.72
C TYR A 2 10.56 -19.50 16.19
N PRO A 3 11.13 -20.18 17.20
CA PRO A 3 12.51 -19.99 17.56
C PRO A 3 13.42 -20.39 16.38
N THR A 4 14.34 -19.50 16.03
CA THR A 4 15.30 -19.73 14.93
C THR A 4 16.72 -19.59 15.49
N HIS A 5 17.55 -20.62 15.32
CA HIS A 5 18.90 -20.64 15.88
C HIS A 5 19.96 -20.30 14.82
N HIS A 6 19.80 -20.83 13.60
CA HIS A 6 20.77 -20.64 12.53
C HIS A 6 20.31 -19.61 11.50
N PHE A 7 21.24 -19.06 10.74
CA PHE A 7 20.94 -18.11 9.66
C PHE A 7 20.00 -18.71 8.61
N LYS A 8 20.17 -20.00 8.29
CA LYS A 8 19.30 -20.72 7.35
C LYS A 8 17.83 -20.77 7.83
N ASP A 9 17.62 -21.01 9.12
CA ASP A 9 16.26 -21.05 9.69
C ASP A 9 15.57 -19.69 9.60
N LYS A 10 16.34 -18.62 9.87
CA LYS A 10 15.86 -17.23 9.73
C LYS A 10 15.51 -16.89 8.28
N PHE A 11 16.33 -17.30 7.34
CA PHE A 11 16.07 -17.10 5.92
C PHE A 11 14.82 -17.86 5.47
N ILE A 12 14.65 -19.11 5.87
CA ILE A 12 13.45 -19.90 5.57
C ILE A 12 12.20 -19.27 6.18
N LEU A 13 12.27 -18.81 7.44
CA LEU A 13 11.15 -18.13 8.09
C LEU A 13 10.81 -16.83 7.38
N PHE A 14 11.82 -16.04 7.01
CA PHE A 14 11.61 -14.81 6.23
C PHE A 14 10.88 -15.10 4.91
N LEU A 15 11.31 -16.10 4.16
CA LEU A 15 10.64 -16.48 2.90
C LEU A 15 9.19 -16.97 3.13
N LYS A 16 8.95 -17.72 4.21
CA LYS A 16 7.59 -18.17 4.59
C LYS A 16 6.65 -17.02 4.94
N ILE A 17 7.19 -15.90 5.41
CA ILE A 17 6.44 -14.67 5.68
C ILE A 17 6.32 -13.83 4.41
N PHE A 18 7.41 -13.67 3.68
CA PHE A 18 7.51 -12.79 2.51
C PHE A 18 6.64 -13.24 1.33
N PHE A 19 6.71 -14.52 0.92
CA PHE A 19 5.98 -14.97 -0.27
C PHE A 19 4.46 -14.81 -0.17
N PRO A 20 3.80 -15.17 0.94
CA PRO A 20 2.37 -14.88 1.09
C PRO A 20 2.04 -13.39 1.02
N ILE A 21 2.89 -12.53 1.57
CA ILE A 21 2.72 -11.07 1.48
C ILE A 21 2.83 -10.62 0.02
N LEU A 22 3.82 -11.11 -0.70
CA LEU A 22 4.00 -10.78 -2.12
C LEU A 22 2.77 -11.18 -2.93
N VAL A 23 2.23 -12.36 -2.71
CA VAL A 23 1.02 -12.85 -3.41
C VAL A 23 -0.18 -11.95 -3.10
N TYR A 24 -0.41 -11.58 -1.84
CA TYR A 24 -1.55 -10.73 -1.55
C TYR A 24 -1.37 -9.28 -2.02
N GLN A 25 -0.16 -8.76 -2.11
CA GLN A 25 0.10 -7.46 -2.73
C GLN A 25 -0.28 -7.47 -4.22
N PHE A 26 0.12 -8.51 -4.95
CA PHE A 26 -0.33 -8.66 -6.35
C PHE A 26 -1.85 -8.84 -6.46
N ALA A 27 -2.47 -9.59 -5.56
CA ALA A 27 -3.93 -9.73 -5.53
C ALA A 27 -4.63 -8.38 -5.32
N ASN A 28 -4.10 -7.52 -4.47
CA ASN A 28 -4.63 -6.19 -4.23
C ASN A 28 -4.60 -5.31 -5.49
N TYR A 29 -3.48 -5.31 -6.21
CA TYR A 29 -3.38 -4.60 -7.50
C TYR A 29 -4.30 -5.20 -8.57
N SER A 30 -4.46 -6.52 -8.59
CA SER A 30 -5.34 -7.21 -9.53
C SER A 30 -6.81 -6.87 -9.30
N ALA A 31 -7.25 -6.68 -8.06
CA ALA A 31 -8.62 -6.26 -7.76
C ALA A 31 -8.94 -4.89 -8.38
N SER A 32 -8.04 -3.92 -8.22
CA SER A 32 -8.18 -2.61 -8.86
C SER A 32 -8.18 -2.69 -10.39
N PHE A 33 -7.39 -3.58 -10.96
CA PHE A 33 -7.38 -3.83 -12.40
C PHE A 33 -8.71 -4.40 -12.89
N VAL A 34 -9.32 -5.32 -12.15
CA VAL A 34 -10.63 -5.90 -12.46
C VAL A 34 -11.71 -4.82 -12.44
N ASP A 35 -11.74 -3.96 -11.43
CA ASP A 35 -12.69 -2.85 -11.33
C ASP A 35 -12.62 -1.94 -12.57
N THR A 36 -11.40 -1.54 -12.92
CA THR A 36 -11.15 -0.65 -14.06
C THR A 36 -11.53 -1.31 -15.39
N THR A 37 -11.17 -2.57 -15.57
CA THR A 37 -11.45 -3.31 -16.81
C THR A 37 -12.95 -3.53 -16.99
N MET A 38 -13.66 -3.98 -15.97
CA MET A 38 -15.10 -4.22 -16.03
C MET A 38 -15.88 -2.92 -16.27
N THR A 39 -15.48 -1.84 -15.60
CA THR A 39 -16.11 -0.52 -15.82
C THR A 39 -15.83 0.00 -17.22
N GLY A 40 -14.60 -0.16 -17.73
CA GLY A 40 -14.22 0.27 -19.06
C GLY A 40 -14.92 -0.50 -20.18
N GLN A 41 -15.18 -1.78 -19.99
CA GLN A 41 -15.97 -2.61 -20.90
C GLN A 41 -17.45 -2.22 -20.91
N TYR A 42 -17.96 -1.67 -19.80
CA TYR A 42 -19.33 -1.21 -19.71
C TYR A 42 -19.53 0.11 -20.46
N ASN A 43 -18.76 1.16 -20.11
CA ASN A 43 -18.89 2.49 -20.73
C ASN A 43 -17.65 3.34 -20.47
N THR A 44 -17.20 4.11 -21.45
CA THR A 44 -16.03 4.99 -21.36
C THR A 44 -16.25 6.16 -20.40
N ILE A 45 -17.46 6.73 -20.35
CA ILE A 45 -17.80 7.83 -19.43
C ILE A 45 -17.78 7.33 -17.98
N ASP A 46 -18.30 6.14 -17.75
CA ASP A 46 -18.28 5.48 -16.44
C ASP A 46 -16.84 5.20 -15.98
N LEU A 47 -15.98 4.73 -16.89
CA LEU A 47 -14.55 4.57 -16.60
C LEU A 47 -13.89 5.88 -16.19
N ALA A 48 -14.20 6.98 -16.87
CA ALA A 48 -13.68 8.30 -16.55
C ALA A 48 -14.11 8.74 -15.13
N GLY A 49 -15.38 8.54 -14.79
CA GLY A 49 -15.92 8.85 -13.45
C GLY A 49 -15.27 8.02 -12.35
N VAL A 50 -15.16 6.72 -12.55
CA VAL A 50 -14.49 5.80 -11.59
C VAL A 50 -13.01 6.14 -11.44
N SER A 51 -12.32 6.45 -12.53
CA SER A 51 -10.90 6.82 -12.48
C SER A 51 -10.65 8.11 -11.69
N MET A 52 -11.52 9.11 -11.87
CA MET A 52 -11.47 10.35 -11.08
C MET A 52 -11.72 10.08 -9.59
N ALA A 53 -12.73 9.29 -9.28
CA ALA A 53 -13.08 8.93 -7.90
C ALA A 53 -11.95 8.16 -7.22
N THR A 54 -11.36 7.18 -7.88
CA THR A 54 -10.24 6.38 -7.32
C THR A 54 -8.98 7.21 -7.15
N SER A 55 -8.70 8.16 -8.01
CA SER A 55 -7.57 9.08 -7.87
C SER A 55 -7.68 9.95 -6.61
N LEU A 56 -8.89 10.38 -6.26
CA LEU A 56 -9.14 11.08 -5.01
C LEU A 56 -9.11 10.16 -3.79
N TRP A 57 -9.61 8.94 -3.93
CA TRP A 57 -9.74 7.98 -2.84
C TRP A 57 -8.42 7.36 -2.42
N ASN A 58 -7.55 6.97 -3.36
CA ASN A 58 -6.35 6.17 -3.09
C ASN A 58 -5.39 6.79 -2.06
N PRO A 59 -5.10 8.10 -2.05
CA PRO A 59 -4.25 8.69 -1.02
C PRO A 59 -4.81 8.53 0.39
N PHE A 60 -6.13 8.71 0.56
CA PHE A 60 -6.79 8.54 1.86
C PHE A 60 -6.84 7.08 2.29
N PHE A 61 -7.09 6.17 1.35
CA PHE A 61 -7.05 4.73 1.60
C PHE A 61 -5.67 4.29 2.10
N THR A 62 -4.60 4.70 1.43
CA THR A 62 -3.23 4.35 1.83
C THR A 62 -2.83 4.98 3.16
N PHE A 63 -3.28 6.19 3.43
CA PHE A 63 -3.09 6.87 4.71
C PHE A 63 -3.72 6.07 5.86
N LEU A 64 -4.99 5.69 5.72
CA LEU A 64 -5.72 4.98 6.77
C LEU A 64 -5.18 3.56 7.00
N THR A 65 -4.90 2.83 5.94
CA THR A 65 -4.30 1.49 6.06
C THR A 65 -2.88 1.56 6.63
N GLY A 66 -2.15 2.63 6.36
CA GLY A 66 -0.87 2.94 6.98
C GLY A 66 -0.98 3.12 8.50
N ILE A 67 -2.01 3.84 8.97
CA ILE A 67 -2.28 3.98 10.41
C ILE A 67 -2.52 2.60 11.05
N VAL A 68 -3.37 1.79 10.44
CA VAL A 68 -3.71 0.45 10.94
C VAL A 68 -2.49 -0.47 10.97
N SER A 69 -1.57 -0.32 10.04
CA SER A 69 -0.35 -1.14 9.98
C SER A 69 0.57 -1.01 11.20
N ALA A 70 0.38 0.05 12.01
CA ALA A 70 1.08 0.21 13.29
C ALA A 70 0.79 -0.91 14.31
N LEU A 71 -0.30 -1.66 14.12
CA LEU A 71 -0.58 -2.86 14.94
C LEU A 71 0.54 -3.90 14.83
N VAL A 72 1.15 -4.03 13.65
CA VAL A 72 2.22 -5.01 13.41
C VAL A 72 3.42 -4.83 14.36
N PRO A 73 4.08 -3.67 14.43
CA PRO A 73 5.19 -3.50 15.37
C PRO A 73 4.77 -3.52 16.84
N ILE A 74 3.56 -3.08 17.18
CA ILE A 74 3.06 -3.13 18.57
C ILE A 74 2.90 -4.56 19.03
N VAL A 75 2.16 -5.37 18.28
CA VAL A 75 1.96 -6.79 18.57
C VAL A 75 3.26 -7.57 18.50
N GLY A 76 4.11 -7.29 17.51
CA GLY A 76 5.42 -7.92 17.39
C GLY A 76 6.28 -7.73 18.65
N HIS A 77 6.33 -6.52 19.20
CA HIS A 77 7.05 -6.24 20.45
C HIS A 77 6.47 -6.98 21.66
N HIS A 78 5.12 -7.04 21.77
CA HIS A 78 4.48 -7.78 22.89
C HIS A 78 4.76 -9.29 22.80
N LEU A 79 4.64 -9.85 21.59
CA LEU A 79 4.98 -11.26 21.36
C LEU A 79 6.45 -11.58 21.65
N GLY A 80 7.35 -10.68 21.25
CA GLY A 80 8.79 -10.82 21.54
C GLY A 80 9.11 -10.80 23.03
N ARG A 81 8.37 -10.02 23.80
CA ARG A 81 8.48 -9.95 25.27
C ARG A 81 7.77 -11.10 26.01
N GLY A 82 7.09 -11.97 25.27
CA GLY A 82 6.29 -13.06 25.85
C GLY A 82 4.94 -12.62 26.43
N LYS A 83 4.51 -11.37 26.20
CA LYS A 83 3.25 -10.79 26.69
C LYS A 83 2.10 -11.03 25.71
N LYS A 84 1.72 -12.30 25.51
CA LYS A 84 0.62 -12.67 24.60
C LYS A 84 -0.72 -12.10 25.02
N GLU A 85 -0.94 -11.90 26.31
CA GLU A 85 -2.16 -11.35 26.91
C GLU A 85 -2.46 -9.90 26.47
N GLU A 86 -1.42 -9.15 26.11
CA GLU A 86 -1.56 -7.77 25.65
C GLU A 86 -2.09 -7.67 24.21
N VAL A 87 -1.92 -8.73 23.42
CA VAL A 87 -2.28 -8.75 21.99
C VAL A 87 -3.78 -8.51 21.77
N ALA A 88 -4.63 -9.15 22.58
CA ALA A 88 -6.09 -8.96 22.48
C ALA A 88 -6.48 -7.51 22.79
N SER A 89 -5.86 -6.90 23.79
CA SER A 89 -6.12 -5.49 24.11
C SER A 89 -5.72 -4.58 22.96
N ASP A 90 -4.53 -4.75 22.38
CA ASP A 90 -4.07 -3.96 21.25
C ASP A 90 -5.00 -4.12 20.03
N PHE A 91 -5.41 -5.36 19.75
CA PHE A 91 -6.35 -5.65 18.67
C PHE A 91 -7.67 -4.88 18.84
N TYR A 92 -8.28 -4.90 20.03
CA TYR A 92 -9.51 -4.18 20.29
C TYR A 92 -9.34 -2.66 20.22
N GLN A 93 -8.20 -2.11 20.68
CA GLN A 93 -7.94 -0.68 20.54
C GLN A 93 -7.85 -0.25 19.07
N PHE A 94 -7.22 -1.06 18.22
CA PHE A 94 -7.19 -0.81 16.78
C PHE A 94 -8.55 -0.98 16.11
N LEU A 95 -9.40 -1.90 16.57
CA LEU A 95 -10.79 -1.99 16.10
C LEU A 95 -11.58 -0.71 16.44
N TYR A 96 -11.46 -0.20 17.67
CA TYR A 96 -12.13 1.04 18.08
C TYR A 96 -11.62 2.24 17.29
N LEU A 97 -10.30 2.36 17.14
CA LEU A 97 -9.68 3.42 16.35
C LEU A 97 -10.14 3.35 14.89
N SER A 98 -10.08 2.17 14.28
CA SER A 98 -10.48 1.97 12.89
C SER A 98 -11.96 2.23 12.66
N LEU A 99 -12.82 1.84 13.58
CA LEU A 99 -14.25 2.14 13.50
C LEU A 99 -14.49 3.65 13.57
N SER A 100 -13.82 4.36 14.48
CA SER A 100 -13.94 5.82 14.61
C SER A 100 -13.45 6.54 13.36
N LEU A 101 -12.30 6.12 12.81
CA LEU A 101 -11.75 6.66 11.56
C LEU A 101 -12.65 6.36 10.37
N SER A 102 -13.26 5.16 10.32
CA SER A 102 -14.19 4.77 9.26
C SER A 102 -15.44 5.64 9.26
N ILE A 103 -16.04 5.86 10.43
CA ILE A 103 -17.24 6.71 10.56
C ILE A 103 -16.90 8.15 10.18
N PHE A 104 -15.77 8.67 10.66
CA PHE A 104 -15.32 10.02 10.31
C PHE A 104 -15.13 10.17 8.80
N LEU A 105 -14.43 9.24 8.17
CA LEU A 105 -14.20 9.30 6.72
C LEU A 105 -15.47 9.06 5.90
N PHE A 106 -16.37 8.19 6.37
CA PHE A 106 -17.68 7.99 5.75
C PHE A 106 -18.45 9.32 5.67
N VAL A 107 -18.55 10.03 6.79
CA VAL A 107 -19.23 11.35 6.85
C VAL A 107 -18.50 12.36 5.96
N LEU A 108 -17.17 12.39 6.02
CA LEU A 108 -16.35 13.30 5.21
C LEU A 108 -16.57 13.06 3.70
N VAL A 109 -16.50 11.82 3.24
CA VAL A 109 -16.71 11.48 1.83
C VAL A 109 -18.13 11.84 1.39
N PHE A 110 -19.12 11.53 2.22
CA PHE A 110 -20.50 11.80 1.88
C PHE A 110 -20.80 13.30 1.71
N LEU A 111 -20.20 14.16 2.55
CA LEU A 111 -20.41 15.60 2.53
C LEU A 111 -19.48 16.33 1.56
N VAL A 112 -18.21 15.92 1.48
CA VAL A 112 -17.17 16.68 0.77
C VAL A 112 -16.98 16.23 -0.67
N ALA A 113 -17.19 14.94 -0.99
CA ALA A 113 -16.99 14.45 -2.34
C ALA A 113 -17.83 15.19 -3.41
N PRO A 114 -19.13 15.48 -3.20
CA PRO A 114 -19.91 16.27 -4.16
C PRO A 114 -19.35 17.68 -4.34
N LEU A 115 -18.92 18.33 -3.25
CA LEU A 115 -18.35 19.68 -3.29
C LEU A 115 -17.07 19.74 -4.11
N VAL A 116 -16.17 18.78 -3.91
CA VAL A 116 -14.90 18.72 -4.64
C VAL A 116 -15.15 18.39 -6.11
N LEU A 117 -15.83 17.29 -6.39
CA LEU A 117 -16.01 16.78 -7.76
C LEU A 117 -16.83 17.73 -8.65
N ASN A 118 -17.86 18.37 -8.11
CA ASN A 118 -18.67 19.31 -8.86
C ASN A 118 -17.95 20.63 -9.17
N ASN A 119 -16.89 20.95 -8.42
CA ASN A 119 -16.08 22.16 -8.64
C ASN A 119 -14.75 21.90 -9.38
N MET A 120 -14.48 20.68 -9.81
CA MET A 120 -13.25 20.34 -10.56
C MET A 120 -13.33 20.67 -12.06
N GLY A 121 -14.44 21.19 -12.55
CA GLY A 121 -14.60 21.47 -13.98
C GLY A 121 -14.78 20.22 -14.84
N LEU A 122 -15.22 19.11 -14.24
CA LEU A 122 -15.52 17.87 -14.95
C LEU A 122 -16.84 17.98 -15.72
N GLU A 123 -16.96 17.16 -16.78
CA GLU A 123 -18.25 16.95 -17.44
C GLU A 123 -19.28 16.45 -16.41
N ALA A 124 -20.51 16.97 -16.48
CA ALA A 124 -21.54 16.69 -15.48
C ALA A 124 -21.84 15.19 -15.30
N ALA A 125 -21.83 14.42 -16.39
CA ALA A 125 -22.00 12.96 -16.34
C ALA A 125 -20.85 12.27 -15.58
N VAL A 126 -19.61 12.67 -15.85
CA VAL A 126 -18.41 12.13 -15.18
C VAL A 126 -18.42 12.46 -13.69
N ALA A 127 -18.72 13.70 -13.33
CA ALA A 127 -18.81 14.12 -11.92
C ALA A 127 -19.91 13.35 -11.16
N ASN A 128 -21.07 13.14 -11.78
CA ASN A 128 -22.17 12.37 -11.17
C ASN A 128 -21.77 10.92 -10.89
N ILE A 129 -21.15 10.25 -11.85
CA ILE A 129 -20.67 8.88 -11.69
C ILE A 129 -19.61 8.81 -10.59
N ALA A 130 -18.66 9.73 -10.56
CA ALA A 130 -17.62 9.80 -9.54
C ALA A 130 -18.18 9.97 -8.13
N VAL A 131 -19.16 10.88 -7.95
CA VAL A 131 -19.83 11.09 -6.66
C VAL A 131 -20.58 9.84 -6.20
N ARG A 132 -21.37 9.24 -7.09
CA ARG A 132 -22.12 8.01 -6.77
C ARG A 132 -21.19 6.85 -6.45
N TYR A 133 -20.10 6.70 -7.19
CA TYR A 133 -19.07 5.69 -6.91
C TYR A 133 -18.49 5.87 -5.50
N LEU A 134 -18.09 7.08 -5.12
CA LEU A 134 -17.54 7.36 -3.79
C LEU A 134 -18.57 7.15 -2.68
N TRP A 135 -19.84 7.50 -2.89
CA TRP A 135 -20.87 7.23 -1.90
C TRP A 135 -21.08 5.73 -1.67
N PHE A 136 -21.11 4.95 -2.73
CA PHE A 136 -21.21 3.49 -2.63
C PHE A 136 -19.95 2.88 -1.99
N LEU A 137 -18.78 3.38 -2.37
CA LEU A 137 -17.52 2.93 -1.79
C LEU A 137 -17.41 3.29 -0.30
N ALA A 138 -17.97 4.42 0.11
CA ALA A 138 -17.99 4.86 1.50
C ALA A 138 -18.64 3.84 2.45
N ILE A 139 -19.65 3.10 1.99
CA ILE A 139 -20.27 2.00 2.75
C ILE A 139 -19.27 0.90 3.07
N GLY A 140 -18.29 0.69 2.21
CA GLY A 140 -17.23 -0.30 2.35
C GLY A 140 -16.04 0.15 3.19
N ILE A 141 -15.96 1.42 3.61
CA ILE A 141 -14.83 1.92 4.42
C ILE A 141 -14.76 1.20 5.77
N ILE A 142 -15.90 0.97 6.40
CA ILE A 142 -15.97 0.29 7.70
C ILE A 142 -15.40 -1.12 7.61
N PRO A 143 -15.93 -2.02 6.77
CA PRO A 143 -15.42 -3.38 6.69
C PRO A 143 -13.97 -3.43 6.16
N LEU A 144 -13.59 -2.51 5.30
CA LEU A 144 -12.22 -2.42 4.77
C LEU A 144 -11.21 -2.16 5.88
N LEU A 145 -11.44 -1.17 6.75
CA LEU A 145 -10.53 -0.87 7.84
C LEU A 145 -10.55 -1.94 8.94
N LEU A 146 -11.71 -2.47 9.29
CA LEU A 146 -11.80 -3.57 10.24
C LEU A 146 -11.12 -4.83 9.73
N PHE A 147 -11.27 -5.16 8.46
CA PHE A 147 -10.53 -6.25 7.81
C PHE A 147 -9.02 -5.97 7.84
N SER A 148 -8.59 -4.73 7.59
CA SER A 148 -7.17 -4.35 7.66
C SER A 148 -6.57 -4.56 9.04
N VAL A 149 -7.34 -4.36 10.11
CA VAL A 149 -6.93 -4.69 11.49
C VAL A 149 -6.73 -6.19 11.65
N ILE A 150 -7.68 -7.00 11.18
CA ILE A 150 -7.58 -8.47 11.24
C ILE A 150 -6.35 -8.95 10.48
N ARG A 151 -6.16 -8.46 9.27
CA ARG A 151 -4.98 -8.80 8.44
C ARG A 151 -3.68 -8.41 9.14
N SER A 152 -3.59 -7.20 9.69
CA SER A 152 -2.40 -6.74 10.42
C SER A 152 -2.10 -7.60 11.65
N LEU A 153 -3.12 -8.08 12.34
CA LEU A 153 -2.97 -9.04 13.45
C LEU A 153 -2.40 -10.37 12.94
N LEU A 154 -2.98 -10.94 11.89
CA LEU A 154 -2.51 -12.20 11.30
C LEU A 154 -1.05 -12.09 10.84
N ASP A 155 -0.70 -10.98 10.21
CA ASP A 155 0.66 -10.70 9.75
C ASP A 155 1.63 -10.60 10.94
N ALA A 156 1.27 -9.88 11.99
CA ALA A 156 2.08 -9.75 13.21
C ALA A 156 2.31 -11.09 13.93
N LEU A 157 1.33 -11.98 13.85
CA LEU A 157 1.41 -13.34 14.39
C LEU A 157 2.22 -14.30 13.49
N GLY A 158 2.68 -13.84 12.32
CA GLY A 158 3.36 -14.67 11.32
C GLY A 158 2.41 -15.61 10.54
N LEU A 159 1.10 -15.39 10.62
CA LEU A 159 0.07 -16.15 9.90
C LEU A 159 -0.22 -15.55 8.51
N THR A 160 0.81 -15.13 7.82
CA THR A 160 0.72 -14.42 6.53
C THR A 160 0.06 -15.24 5.42
N ARG A 161 0.09 -16.59 5.51
CA ARG A 161 -0.67 -17.46 4.60
C ARG A 161 -2.18 -17.28 4.74
N LEU A 162 -2.68 -17.08 5.95
CA LEU A 162 -4.11 -16.79 6.17
C LEU A 162 -4.48 -15.42 5.58
N SER A 163 -3.64 -14.41 5.79
CA SER A 163 -3.80 -13.11 5.15
C SER A 163 -3.84 -13.23 3.62
N MET A 164 -2.95 -14.04 3.05
CA MET A 164 -2.92 -14.31 1.61
C MET A 164 -4.22 -14.94 1.11
N TYR A 165 -4.71 -15.99 1.77
CA TYR A 165 -5.96 -16.66 1.36
C TYR A 165 -7.16 -15.73 1.43
N LEU A 166 -7.27 -14.90 2.48
CA LEU A 166 -8.33 -13.91 2.61
C LEU A 166 -8.25 -12.85 1.51
N MET A 167 -7.05 -12.35 1.21
CA MET A 167 -6.86 -11.37 0.15
C MET A 167 -7.10 -11.95 -1.26
N LEU A 168 -6.73 -13.22 -1.50
CA LEU A 168 -7.05 -13.90 -2.75
C LEU A 168 -8.56 -14.08 -2.93
N LEU A 169 -9.30 -14.29 -1.85
CA LEU A 169 -10.76 -14.40 -1.88
C LEU A 169 -11.43 -13.08 -2.27
N LEU A 170 -10.79 -11.95 -2.02
CA LEU A 170 -11.29 -10.65 -2.45
C LEU A 170 -11.51 -10.59 -3.98
N LEU A 171 -10.64 -11.20 -4.78
CA LEU A 171 -10.73 -11.19 -6.25
C LEU A 171 -12.06 -11.74 -6.77
N PRO A 172 -12.45 -13.00 -6.46
CA PRO A 172 -13.72 -13.54 -6.93
C PRO A 172 -14.92 -12.83 -6.30
N LEU A 173 -14.85 -12.41 -5.05
CA LEU A 173 -15.92 -11.65 -4.41
C LEU A 173 -16.14 -10.31 -5.11
N ASN A 174 -15.07 -9.55 -5.33
CA ASN A 174 -15.14 -8.26 -6.01
C ASN A 174 -15.63 -8.40 -7.45
N SER A 175 -15.06 -9.34 -8.21
CA SER A 175 -15.47 -9.61 -9.59
C SER A 175 -16.93 -10.03 -9.68
N GLY A 176 -17.39 -10.89 -8.78
CA GLY A 176 -18.77 -11.38 -8.73
C GLY A 176 -19.76 -10.26 -8.42
N PHE A 177 -19.53 -9.48 -7.38
CA PHE A 177 -20.40 -8.35 -7.03
C PHE A 177 -20.36 -7.24 -8.08
N ASN A 178 -19.20 -6.95 -8.68
CA ASN A 178 -19.10 -6.01 -9.78
C ASN A 178 -19.93 -6.47 -10.99
N TYR A 179 -19.84 -7.75 -11.36
CA TYR A 179 -20.64 -8.28 -12.45
C TYR A 179 -22.16 -8.12 -12.19
N LEU A 180 -22.59 -8.40 -10.97
CA LEU A 180 -24.00 -8.26 -10.58
C LEU A 180 -24.49 -6.81 -10.65
N LEU A 181 -23.66 -5.86 -10.22
CA LEU A 181 -24.10 -4.47 -9.98
C LEU A 181 -23.75 -3.51 -11.13
N ILE A 182 -22.67 -3.73 -11.86
CA ILE A 182 -22.34 -2.94 -13.03
C ILE A 182 -23.34 -3.25 -14.15
N TYR A 183 -23.54 -4.53 -14.42
CA TYR A 183 -24.35 -5.02 -15.55
C TYR A 183 -25.82 -5.29 -15.21
N GLY A 184 -26.21 -5.24 -13.93
CA GLY A 184 -27.58 -5.53 -13.52
C GLY A 184 -27.99 -6.99 -13.71
N ALA A 185 -27.06 -7.94 -13.53
CA ALA A 185 -27.34 -9.36 -13.72
C ALA A 185 -28.37 -9.89 -12.72
N PHE A 186 -29.11 -10.92 -13.11
CA PHE A 186 -30.14 -11.60 -12.29
C PHE A 186 -31.26 -10.71 -11.77
N GLY A 187 -31.59 -9.64 -12.53
CA GLY A 187 -32.66 -8.73 -12.17
C GLY A 187 -32.31 -7.66 -11.13
N LEU A 188 -31.05 -7.53 -10.81
CA LEU A 188 -30.54 -6.43 -9.97
C LEU A 188 -30.50 -5.12 -10.79
N PRO A 189 -30.51 -3.96 -10.12
CA PRO A 189 -30.40 -2.69 -10.82
C PRO A 189 -29.04 -2.55 -11.51
N GLU A 190 -29.05 -2.12 -12.75
CA GLU A 190 -27.86 -1.77 -13.51
C GLU A 190 -27.35 -0.40 -13.05
N LEU A 191 -26.23 -0.40 -12.33
CA LEU A 191 -25.65 0.81 -11.73
C LEU A 191 -24.50 1.40 -12.53
N GLY A 192 -24.01 0.68 -13.54
CA GLY A 192 -22.86 1.09 -14.33
C GLY A 192 -21.59 1.19 -13.48
N GLY A 193 -20.72 2.17 -13.80
CA GLY A 193 -19.46 2.37 -13.09
C GLY A 193 -19.62 2.64 -11.60
N ALA A 194 -20.68 3.31 -11.18
CA ALA A 194 -20.99 3.48 -9.75
C ALA A 194 -21.23 2.14 -9.05
N GLY A 195 -21.72 1.15 -9.77
CA GLY A 195 -21.91 -0.22 -9.27
C GLY A 195 -20.61 -0.91 -8.85
N ALA A 196 -19.48 -0.54 -9.45
CA ALA A 196 -18.17 -1.04 -9.02
C ALA A 196 -17.81 -0.60 -7.57
N GLY A 197 -18.20 0.62 -7.17
CA GLY A 197 -18.04 1.09 -5.80
C GLY A 197 -18.85 0.27 -4.80
N LEU A 198 -20.11 -0.02 -5.13
CA LEU A 198 -20.97 -0.86 -4.30
C LEU A 198 -20.51 -2.33 -4.28
N GLY A 199 -20.07 -2.86 -5.43
CA GLY A 199 -19.52 -4.21 -5.54
C GLY A 199 -18.27 -4.39 -4.67
N THR A 200 -17.36 -3.44 -4.68
CA THR A 200 -16.19 -3.42 -3.81
C THR A 200 -16.60 -3.36 -2.33
N SER A 201 -17.57 -2.52 -1.98
CA SER A 201 -18.09 -2.45 -0.60
C SER A 201 -18.69 -3.78 -0.13
N MET A 202 -19.51 -4.42 -0.96
CA MET A 202 -20.11 -5.72 -0.64
C MET A 202 -19.05 -6.81 -0.52
N ALA A 203 -18.02 -6.78 -1.36
CA ALA A 203 -16.89 -7.70 -1.28
C ALA A 203 -16.14 -7.56 0.06
N TYR A 204 -15.91 -6.35 0.53
CA TYR A 204 -15.29 -6.12 1.85
C TYR A 204 -16.18 -6.51 3.02
N TRP A 205 -17.50 -6.32 2.94
CA TRP A 205 -18.43 -6.82 3.95
C TRP A 205 -18.43 -8.35 4.04
N ALA A 206 -18.46 -9.03 2.89
CA ALA A 206 -18.36 -10.49 2.83
C ALA A 206 -17.00 -10.98 3.37
N LEU A 207 -15.92 -10.32 2.96
CA LEU A 207 -14.56 -10.66 3.39
C LEU A 207 -14.38 -10.46 4.91
N LEU A 208 -14.94 -9.39 5.48
CA LEU A 208 -14.93 -9.15 6.92
C LEU A 208 -15.66 -10.28 7.66
N GLY A 209 -16.85 -10.67 7.19
CA GLY A 209 -17.61 -11.78 7.77
C GLY A 209 -16.82 -13.09 7.76
N ILE A 210 -16.21 -13.42 6.63
CA ILE A 210 -15.35 -14.62 6.50
C ILE A 210 -14.13 -14.52 7.42
N SER A 211 -13.51 -13.35 7.51
CA SER A 211 -12.34 -13.12 8.36
C SER A 211 -12.67 -13.30 9.85
N ILE A 212 -13.82 -12.84 10.28
CA ILE A 212 -14.30 -13.05 11.66
C ILE A 212 -14.51 -14.54 11.93
N LEU A 213 -15.12 -15.27 10.99
CA LEU A 213 -15.29 -16.73 11.12
C LEU A 213 -13.93 -17.45 11.20
N VAL A 214 -12.96 -17.02 10.43
CA VAL A 214 -11.58 -17.56 10.49
C VAL A 214 -10.96 -17.29 11.85
N LEU A 215 -11.08 -16.06 12.39
CA LEU A 215 -10.58 -15.73 13.73
C LEU A 215 -11.18 -16.63 14.82
N LEU A 216 -12.50 -16.89 14.74
CA LEU A 216 -13.20 -17.70 15.74
C LEU A 216 -12.85 -19.19 15.66
N LYS A 217 -12.59 -19.70 14.47
CA LYS A 217 -12.32 -21.13 14.23
C LYS A 217 -10.85 -21.52 14.36
N GLN A 218 -9.93 -20.57 14.18
CA GLN A 218 -8.50 -20.85 14.18
C GLN A 218 -7.98 -21.15 15.59
N GLU A 219 -7.55 -22.39 15.83
CA GLU A 219 -7.11 -22.85 17.15
C GLU A 219 -5.95 -22.05 17.72
N LYS A 220 -4.98 -21.67 16.88
CA LYS A 220 -3.83 -20.83 17.29
C LYS A 220 -4.21 -19.45 17.83
N LEU A 221 -5.41 -18.98 17.48
CA LEU A 221 -5.92 -17.67 17.92
C LEU A 221 -6.78 -17.79 19.20
N LYS A 222 -7.23 -18.99 19.55
CA LYS A 222 -8.00 -19.23 20.78
C LYS A 222 -7.19 -18.87 22.03
N GLU A 223 -5.89 -19.12 22.02
CA GLU A 223 -4.97 -18.77 23.10
C GLU A 223 -4.90 -17.25 23.38
N LEU A 224 -5.27 -16.42 22.42
CA LEU A 224 -5.26 -14.96 22.55
C LEU A 224 -6.54 -14.41 23.16
N HIS A 225 -7.54 -15.25 23.40
CA HIS A 225 -8.82 -14.87 24.00
C HIS A 225 -9.50 -13.68 23.31
N LEU A 226 -9.41 -13.60 21.98
CA LEU A 226 -9.99 -12.53 21.17
C LEU A 226 -11.52 -12.44 21.25
N GLN A 227 -12.18 -13.45 21.80
CA GLN A 227 -13.64 -13.47 21.99
C GLN A 227 -14.09 -12.54 23.14
N ASN A 228 -13.20 -12.23 24.07
CA ASN A 228 -13.50 -11.40 25.22
C ASN A 228 -13.29 -9.94 24.84
N ARG A 229 -14.39 -9.20 24.69
CA ARG A 229 -14.33 -7.77 24.41
C ARG A 229 -13.63 -7.04 25.56
N LEU A 230 -12.59 -6.29 25.23
CA LEU A 230 -11.82 -5.51 26.19
C LEU A 230 -12.23 -4.03 26.15
N PRO A 231 -12.21 -3.34 27.30
CA PRO A 231 -12.58 -1.92 27.37
C PRO A 231 -11.57 -1.04 26.63
N LEU A 232 -11.98 0.18 26.35
CA LEU A 232 -11.17 1.20 25.73
C LEU A 232 -10.04 1.62 26.68
N ASP A 233 -8.80 1.53 26.20
CA ASP A 233 -7.60 1.99 26.89
C ASP A 233 -7.00 3.20 26.15
N ARG A 234 -7.13 4.36 26.79
CA ARG A 234 -6.65 5.63 26.23
C ARG A 234 -5.15 5.66 25.96
N ASN A 235 -4.35 4.99 26.80
CA ASN A 235 -2.90 4.96 26.64
C ASN A 235 -2.50 4.16 25.41
N LYS A 236 -3.13 3.02 25.20
CA LYS A 236 -2.91 2.18 24.01
C LYS A 236 -3.39 2.85 22.74
N ILE A 237 -4.52 3.53 22.75
CA ILE A 237 -4.99 4.32 21.60
C ILE A 237 -4.01 5.45 21.29
N LYS A 238 -3.50 6.14 22.32
CA LYS A 238 -2.48 7.18 22.13
C LYS A 238 -1.19 6.62 21.51
N GLU A 239 -0.75 5.44 21.94
CA GLU A 239 0.39 4.74 21.32
C GLU A 239 0.09 4.38 19.85
N ALA A 240 -1.08 3.83 19.57
CA ALA A 240 -1.52 3.48 18.22
C ALA A 240 -1.51 4.69 17.29
N ILE A 241 -2.04 5.83 17.72
CA ILE A 241 -2.05 7.09 16.96
C ILE A 241 -0.62 7.62 16.78
N LYS A 242 0.19 7.64 17.84
CA LYS A 242 1.57 8.15 17.82
C LYS A 242 2.46 7.39 16.84
N LEU A 243 2.26 6.08 16.70
CA LEU A 243 2.99 5.25 15.74
C LEU A 243 2.32 5.25 14.36
N GLY A 244 1.00 5.14 14.32
CA GLY A 244 0.24 4.95 13.10
C GLY A 244 0.14 6.20 12.23
N LEU A 245 -0.08 7.34 12.85
CA LEU A 245 -0.23 8.60 12.11
C LEU A 245 1.02 8.96 11.28
N PRO A 246 2.26 8.85 11.82
CA PRO A 246 3.46 9.03 11.01
C PRO A 246 3.64 7.98 9.92
N ILE A 247 3.26 6.71 10.15
CA ILE A 247 3.32 5.66 9.12
C ILE A 247 2.36 6.01 7.97
N GLY A 248 1.11 6.31 8.29
CA GLY A 248 0.12 6.72 7.31
C GLY A 248 0.54 7.98 6.56
N GLY A 249 1.10 8.97 7.27
CA GLY A 249 1.63 10.20 6.71
C GLY A 249 2.79 9.97 5.72
N THR A 250 3.69 9.05 6.03
CA THR A 250 4.80 8.69 5.12
C THR A 250 4.28 8.09 3.82
N VAL A 251 3.34 7.14 3.92
CA VAL A 251 2.75 6.50 2.73
C VAL A 251 1.92 7.51 1.93
N PHE A 252 1.16 8.36 2.61
CA PHE A 252 0.42 9.45 1.96
C PHE A 252 1.35 10.39 1.20
N ALA A 253 2.43 10.85 1.81
CA ALA A 253 3.42 11.75 1.19
C ALA A 253 4.06 11.11 -0.05
N GLU A 254 4.36 9.82 0.02
CA GLU A 254 4.93 9.04 -1.08
C GLU A 254 3.93 8.90 -2.25
N VAL A 255 2.68 8.54 -1.98
CA VAL A 255 1.65 8.43 -3.02
C VAL A 255 1.31 9.81 -3.60
N ALA A 256 1.23 10.83 -2.76
CA ALA A 256 0.91 12.19 -3.19
C ALA A 256 1.98 12.81 -4.10
N ILE A 257 3.27 12.47 -3.91
CA ILE A 257 4.33 12.97 -4.80
C ILE A 257 4.19 12.42 -6.22
N PHE A 258 3.82 11.16 -6.38
CA PHE A 258 3.56 10.57 -7.69
C PHE A 258 2.38 11.23 -8.38
N SER A 259 1.32 11.49 -7.63
CA SER A 259 0.15 12.23 -8.14
C SER A 259 0.50 13.65 -8.55
N ALA A 260 1.32 14.34 -7.77
CA ALA A 260 1.80 15.70 -8.08
C ALA A 260 2.64 15.72 -9.37
N VAL A 261 3.55 14.76 -9.53
CA VAL A 261 4.34 14.64 -10.78
C VAL A 261 3.42 14.33 -11.95
N GLY A 262 2.43 13.45 -11.79
CA GLY A 262 1.43 13.17 -12.83
C GLY A 262 0.65 14.43 -13.26
N LEU A 263 0.30 15.31 -12.33
CA LEU A 263 -0.35 16.59 -12.63
C LEU A 263 0.59 17.55 -13.38
N ILE A 264 1.86 17.60 -13.01
CA ILE A 264 2.86 18.41 -13.71
C ILE A 264 3.06 17.92 -15.15
N MET A 265 2.98 16.62 -15.40
CA MET A 265 3.04 16.03 -16.75
C MET A 265 1.93 16.51 -17.69
N ALA A 266 0.84 17.06 -17.16
CA ALA A 266 -0.27 17.58 -17.96
C ALA A 266 0.14 18.73 -18.91
N LYS A 267 1.25 19.41 -18.66
CA LYS A 267 1.80 20.44 -19.55
C LYS A 267 2.44 19.91 -20.83
N PHE A 268 2.73 18.61 -20.89
CA PHE A 268 3.35 17.97 -22.06
C PHE A 268 2.29 17.44 -23.04
N SER A 269 2.73 16.88 -24.16
CA SER A 269 1.84 16.29 -25.16
C SER A 269 1.08 15.07 -24.59
N SER A 270 -0.05 14.76 -25.22
CA SER A 270 -0.86 13.59 -24.86
C SER A 270 -0.07 12.27 -24.99
N LEU A 271 0.86 12.19 -25.95
CA LEU A 271 1.73 11.03 -26.11
C LEU A 271 2.68 10.86 -24.92
N ILE A 272 3.30 11.95 -24.44
CA ILE A 272 4.19 11.94 -23.27
C ILE A 272 3.40 11.56 -22.02
N ILE A 273 2.21 12.14 -21.82
CA ILE A 273 1.35 11.82 -20.68
C ILE A 273 0.98 10.34 -20.68
N ALA A 274 0.53 9.79 -21.80
CA ALA A 274 0.15 8.38 -21.92
C ALA A 274 1.33 7.43 -21.67
N SER A 275 2.49 7.75 -22.22
CA SER A 275 3.72 6.96 -22.03
C SER A 275 4.21 6.99 -20.59
N HIS A 276 4.20 8.15 -19.95
CA HIS A 276 4.51 8.32 -18.55
C HIS A 276 3.57 7.50 -17.65
N GLN A 277 2.26 7.60 -17.86
CA GLN A 277 1.26 6.87 -17.09
C GLN A 277 1.42 5.36 -17.22
N SER A 278 1.72 4.87 -18.43
CA SER A 278 1.97 3.44 -18.67
C SER A 278 3.22 2.95 -17.92
N ALA A 279 4.31 3.71 -17.99
CA ALA A 279 5.53 3.40 -17.26
C ALA A 279 5.32 3.43 -15.73
N MET A 280 4.58 4.42 -15.22
CA MET A 280 4.24 4.52 -13.79
C MET A 280 3.33 3.39 -13.33
N ASN A 281 2.36 2.98 -14.13
CA ASN A 281 1.48 1.85 -13.82
C ASN A 281 2.29 0.56 -13.65
N PHE A 282 3.20 0.28 -14.58
CA PHE A 282 4.06 -0.88 -14.48
C PHE A 282 5.02 -0.80 -13.27
N SER A 283 5.59 0.39 -13.01
CA SER A 283 6.45 0.61 -11.84
C SER A 283 5.70 0.37 -10.53
N SER A 284 4.44 0.79 -10.45
CA SER A 284 3.57 0.55 -9.29
C SER A 284 3.33 -0.95 -9.05
N LEU A 285 3.18 -1.73 -10.12
CA LEU A 285 3.08 -3.19 -10.01
C LEU A 285 4.37 -3.80 -9.46
N MET A 286 5.52 -3.34 -9.95
CA MET A 286 6.84 -3.81 -9.48
C MET A 286 7.15 -3.39 -8.04
N TYR A 287 6.52 -2.33 -7.55
CA TYR A 287 6.61 -1.90 -6.15
C TYR A 287 6.13 -2.95 -5.14
N ALA A 288 5.33 -3.93 -5.59
CA ALA A 288 4.91 -5.05 -4.76
C ALA A 288 6.09 -5.80 -4.12
N PHE A 289 7.23 -5.92 -4.80
CA PHE A 289 8.42 -6.58 -4.27
C PHE A 289 9.05 -5.83 -3.09
N PRO A 290 9.50 -4.58 -3.22
CA PRO A 290 10.08 -3.85 -2.10
C PRO A 290 9.09 -3.62 -0.96
N MET A 291 7.82 -3.40 -1.24
CA MET A 291 6.78 -3.24 -0.22
C MET A 291 6.56 -4.53 0.58
N SER A 292 6.58 -5.68 -0.08
CA SER A 292 6.46 -6.98 0.59
C SER A 292 7.65 -7.26 1.50
N ILE A 293 8.86 -6.90 1.07
CA ILE A 293 10.06 -7.00 1.91
C ILE A 293 9.94 -6.05 3.11
N SER A 294 9.50 -4.81 2.89
CA SER A 294 9.29 -3.83 3.96
C SER A 294 8.34 -4.35 5.03
N THR A 295 7.20 -4.92 4.62
CA THR A 295 6.21 -5.50 5.53
C THR A 295 6.79 -6.72 6.28
N ALA A 296 7.46 -7.63 5.59
CA ALA A 296 8.10 -8.79 6.21
C ALA A 296 9.16 -8.37 7.23
N MET A 297 9.95 -7.34 6.91
CA MET A 297 10.96 -6.79 7.82
C MET A 297 10.33 -6.17 9.08
N ALA A 298 9.22 -5.45 8.93
CA ALA A 298 8.49 -4.90 10.09
C ALA A 298 8.02 -6.02 11.03
N ILE A 299 7.57 -7.15 10.50
CA ILE A 299 7.13 -8.31 11.27
C ILE A 299 8.29 -8.94 12.04
N VAL A 300 9.35 -9.35 11.35
CA VAL A 300 10.45 -10.10 11.99
C VAL A 300 11.32 -9.24 12.90
N VAL A 301 11.58 -7.99 12.51
CA VAL A 301 12.40 -7.08 13.32
C VAL A 301 11.66 -6.67 14.59
N SER A 302 10.36 -6.36 14.53
CA SER A 302 9.59 -5.98 15.72
C SER A 302 9.59 -7.09 16.78
N TYR A 303 9.46 -8.35 16.35
CA TYR A 303 9.52 -9.49 17.25
C TYR A 303 10.89 -9.63 17.92
N GLU A 304 11.97 -9.58 17.16
CA GLU A 304 13.33 -9.74 17.69
C GLU A 304 13.74 -8.56 18.59
N VAL A 305 13.38 -7.34 18.22
CA VAL A 305 13.60 -6.15 19.05
C VAL A 305 12.80 -6.22 20.35
N GLY A 306 11.53 -6.65 20.26
CA GLY A 306 10.69 -6.89 21.44
C GLY A 306 11.29 -7.93 22.39
N ALA A 307 11.85 -9.00 21.84
CA ALA A 307 12.55 -10.05 22.58
C ALA A 307 13.95 -9.66 23.10
N LYS A 308 14.40 -8.43 22.82
CA LYS A 308 15.77 -7.94 23.11
C LYS A 308 16.90 -8.75 22.44
N ARG A 309 16.58 -9.47 21.36
CA ARG A 309 17.55 -10.26 20.57
C ARG A 309 18.09 -9.44 19.40
N LEU A 310 18.82 -8.38 19.72
CA LEU A 310 19.31 -7.41 18.73
C LEU A 310 20.29 -8.02 17.69
N GLY A 311 21.04 -9.05 18.08
CA GLY A 311 21.90 -9.81 17.17
C GLY A 311 21.09 -10.51 16.08
N ASP A 312 19.95 -11.08 16.43
CA ASP A 312 19.06 -11.75 15.50
C ASP A 312 18.29 -10.74 14.62
N ALA A 313 17.88 -9.60 15.18
CA ALA A 313 17.34 -8.50 14.40
C ALA A 313 18.31 -8.06 13.29
N LYS A 314 19.61 -7.94 13.59
CA LYS A 314 20.64 -7.61 12.59
C LYS A 314 20.77 -8.69 11.49
N LYS A 315 20.64 -9.97 11.86
CA LYS A 315 20.64 -11.05 10.86
C LYS A 315 19.45 -10.94 9.91
N TYR A 316 18.24 -10.65 10.41
CA TYR A 316 17.06 -10.41 9.58
C TYR A 316 17.23 -9.17 8.70
N ILE A 317 17.81 -8.09 9.20
CA ILE A 317 18.12 -6.90 8.40
C ILE A 317 19.04 -7.26 7.23
N LYS A 318 20.07 -8.09 7.48
CA LYS A 318 20.96 -8.59 6.42
C LYS A 318 20.19 -9.44 5.39
N ILE A 319 19.33 -10.35 5.85
CA ILE A 319 18.50 -11.20 4.99
C ILE A 319 17.59 -10.31 4.12
N GLY A 320 16.88 -9.35 4.71
CA GLY A 320 15.99 -8.45 3.97
C GLY A 320 16.72 -7.65 2.89
N ARG A 321 17.90 -7.12 3.19
CA ARG A 321 18.72 -6.38 2.22
C ARG A 321 19.21 -7.26 1.08
N LEU A 322 19.71 -8.47 1.38
CA LEU A 322 20.17 -9.40 0.36
C LEU A 322 19.02 -9.86 -0.53
N SER A 323 17.84 -10.14 0.07
CA SER A 323 16.64 -10.49 -0.68
C SER A 323 16.17 -9.35 -1.58
N ALA A 324 16.18 -8.12 -1.06
CA ALA A 324 15.82 -6.93 -1.84
C ALA A 324 16.76 -6.76 -3.04
N MET A 325 18.06 -6.92 -2.84
CA MET A 325 19.03 -6.83 -3.93
C MET A 325 18.84 -7.95 -4.95
N ALA A 326 18.61 -9.20 -4.51
CA ALA A 326 18.35 -10.33 -5.41
C ALA A 326 17.10 -10.11 -6.27
N PHE A 327 16.00 -9.67 -5.67
CA PHE A 327 14.78 -9.34 -6.42
C PHE A 327 14.95 -8.13 -7.32
N ALA A 328 15.71 -7.11 -6.91
CA ALA A 328 16.05 -5.98 -7.75
C ALA A 328 16.80 -6.43 -9.01
N ILE A 329 17.85 -7.22 -8.86
CA ILE A 329 18.60 -7.75 -9.99
C ILE A 329 17.68 -8.53 -10.95
N LEU A 330 16.80 -9.37 -10.41
CA LEU A 330 15.87 -10.17 -11.21
C LEU A 330 14.87 -9.27 -11.97
N THR A 331 14.21 -8.35 -11.28
CA THR A 331 13.19 -7.48 -11.88
C THR A 331 13.80 -6.47 -12.85
N LEU A 332 14.95 -5.91 -12.52
CA LEU A 332 15.67 -4.98 -13.39
C LEU A 332 16.18 -5.66 -14.66
N SER A 333 16.74 -6.87 -14.54
CA SER A 333 17.19 -7.65 -15.70
C SER A 333 16.02 -8.00 -16.62
N PHE A 334 14.90 -8.42 -16.04
CA PHE A 334 13.68 -8.69 -16.80
C PHE A 334 13.21 -7.43 -17.54
N LEU A 335 13.04 -6.33 -16.84
CA LEU A 335 12.53 -5.09 -17.44
C LEU A 335 13.53 -4.53 -18.48
N TYR A 336 14.83 -4.61 -18.23
CA TYR A 336 15.83 -4.16 -19.19
C TYR A 336 15.72 -4.90 -20.53
N VAL A 337 15.54 -6.21 -20.49
CA VAL A 337 15.41 -7.06 -21.69
C VAL A 337 14.06 -6.88 -22.37
N PHE A 338 12.97 -6.83 -21.59
CA PHE A 338 11.59 -6.88 -22.09
C PHE A 338 10.86 -5.54 -22.10
N ARG A 339 11.53 -4.39 -21.86
CA ARG A 339 10.88 -3.08 -21.73
C ARG A 339 10.00 -2.70 -22.94
N GLU A 340 10.42 -3.03 -24.15
CA GLU A 340 9.63 -2.76 -25.35
C GLU A 340 8.41 -3.69 -25.44
N ASN A 341 8.58 -4.96 -25.09
CA ASN A 341 7.48 -5.92 -25.02
C ASN A 341 6.45 -5.50 -23.95
N VAL A 342 6.91 -5.05 -22.80
CA VAL A 342 6.03 -4.53 -21.74
C VAL A 342 5.33 -3.25 -22.21
N ALA A 343 6.04 -2.33 -22.86
CA ALA A 343 5.46 -1.12 -23.44
C ALA A 343 4.36 -1.44 -24.47
N SER A 344 4.56 -2.48 -25.29
CA SER A 344 3.58 -2.90 -26.29
C SER A 344 2.29 -3.46 -25.72
N LEU A 345 2.25 -3.83 -24.43
CA LEU A 345 1.01 -4.20 -23.74
C LEU A 345 0.05 -3.02 -23.53
N TYR A 346 0.58 -1.80 -23.51
CA TYR A 346 -0.19 -0.58 -23.26
C TYR A 346 -0.60 0.16 -24.55
N GLY A 347 0.04 -0.15 -25.68
CA GLY A 347 -0.30 0.47 -26.96
C GLY A 347 0.46 -0.15 -28.11
N HIS A 348 -0.01 0.07 -29.34
CA HIS A 348 0.52 -0.55 -30.55
C HIS A 348 1.27 0.42 -31.45
N ASP A 349 1.18 1.73 -31.21
CA ASP A 349 1.90 2.73 -31.97
C ASP A 349 3.40 2.69 -31.68
N SER A 350 4.22 2.69 -32.74
CA SER A 350 5.69 2.57 -32.64
C SER A 350 6.31 3.71 -31.82
N GLU A 351 5.85 4.93 -32.00
CA GLU A 351 6.35 6.10 -31.28
C GLU A 351 6.01 6.00 -29.77
N PHE A 352 4.78 5.57 -29.46
CA PHE A 352 4.35 5.32 -28.09
C PHE A 352 5.19 4.23 -27.41
N ILE A 353 5.45 3.10 -28.10
CA ILE A 353 6.24 2.00 -27.55
C ILE A 353 7.66 2.45 -27.25
N GLN A 354 8.30 3.19 -28.16
CA GLN A 354 9.65 3.70 -27.95
C GLN A 354 9.74 4.68 -26.80
N LEU A 355 8.80 5.62 -26.71
CA LEU A 355 8.76 6.61 -25.64
C LEU A 355 8.47 5.97 -24.28
N THR A 356 7.52 5.04 -24.23
CA THR A 356 7.21 4.28 -23.01
C THR A 356 8.40 3.43 -22.57
N ALA A 357 9.09 2.77 -23.48
CA ALA A 357 10.31 2.02 -23.17
C ALA A 357 11.42 2.92 -22.63
N SER A 358 11.55 4.16 -23.15
CA SER A 358 12.47 5.16 -22.60
C SER A 358 12.13 5.53 -21.16
N PHE A 359 10.86 5.80 -20.84
CA PHE A 359 10.42 6.04 -19.47
C PHE A 359 10.65 4.81 -18.57
N MET A 360 10.45 3.60 -19.09
CA MET A 360 10.76 2.35 -18.36
C MET A 360 12.25 2.19 -18.07
N THR A 361 13.13 2.76 -18.89
CA THR A 361 14.57 2.81 -18.58
C THR A 361 14.84 3.65 -17.33
N TYR A 362 14.19 4.80 -17.19
CA TYR A 362 14.23 5.58 -15.94
C TYR A 362 13.59 4.83 -14.77
N SER A 363 12.52 4.09 -15.03
CA SER A 363 11.88 3.21 -14.06
C SER A 363 12.81 2.14 -13.48
N LEU A 364 13.82 1.68 -14.22
CA LEU A 364 14.84 0.78 -13.68
C LEU A 364 15.60 1.40 -12.51
N PHE A 365 16.07 2.63 -12.67
CA PHE A 365 16.77 3.36 -11.62
C PHE A 365 15.84 3.71 -10.46
N PHE A 366 14.59 4.06 -10.76
CA PHE A 366 13.55 4.30 -9.77
C PHE A 366 13.32 3.05 -8.89
N GLN A 367 13.15 1.88 -9.50
CA GLN A 367 12.97 0.62 -8.78
C GLN A 367 14.19 0.23 -7.96
N LEU A 368 15.40 0.48 -8.46
CA LEU A 368 16.64 0.24 -7.73
C LEU A 368 16.70 1.11 -6.46
N ALA A 369 16.39 2.39 -6.59
CA ALA A 369 16.35 3.32 -5.46
C ALA A 369 15.27 2.93 -4.44
N ASP A 370 14.10 2.51 -4.91
CA ASP A 370 12.99 2.08 -4.07
C ASP A 370 13.28 0.77 -3.33
N THR A 371 13.95 -0.17 -3.99
CA THR A 371 14.43 -1.41 -3.37
C THR A 371 15.43 -1.16 -2.24
N PHE A 372 16.14 -0.04 -2.29
CA PHE A 372 17.00 0.40 -1.19
C PHE A 372 16.22 1.07 -0.07
N ALA A 373 15.29 1.97 -0.38
CA ALA A 373 14.56 2.81 0.58
C ALA A 373 13.44 2.07 1.32
N ALA A 374 12.60 1.30 0.60
CA ALA A 374 11.38 0.71 1.17
C ALA A 374 11.66 -0.32 2.29
N PRO A 375 12.63 -1.24 2.17
CA PRO A 375 12.95 -2.15 3.28
C PRO A 375 13.40 -1.43 4.54
N LEU A 376 14.10 -0.30 4.42
CA LEU A 376 14.54 0.51 5.56
C LEU A 376 13.35 1.10 6.34
N GLN A 377 12.29 1.50 5.65
CA GLN A 377 11.06 1.92 6.32
C GLN A 377 10.47 0.79 7.17
N GLY A 378 10.39 -0.43 6.64
CA GLY A 378 9.91 -1.60 7.37
C GLY A 378 10.76 -1.92 8.61
N ILE A 379 12.08 -1.84 8.47
CA ILE A 379 13.02 -2.04 9.58
C ILE A 379 12.80 -0.98 10.67
N LEU A 380 12.72 0.30 10.32
CA LEU A 380 12.48 1.39 11.28
C LEU A 380 11.14 1.25 11.99
N ARG A 381 10.08 0.84 11.28
CA ARG A 381 8.79 0.47 11.89
C ARG A 381 8.94 -0.66 12.90
N GLY A 382 9.76 -1.66 12.61
CA GLY A 382 10.10 -2.75 13.51
C GLY A 382 10.73 -2.28 14.81
N TYR A 383 11.52 -1.22 14.78
CA TYR A 383 12.07 -0.54 15.98
C TYR A 383 11.08 0.42 16.65
N LYS A 384 9.83 0.55 16.15
CA LYS A 384 8.86 1.55 16.58
C LYS A 384 9.33 3.01 16.35
N ASP A 385 10.27 3.22 15.46
CA ASP A 385 10.72 4.54 15.06
C ASP A 385 10.00 4.99 13.80
N THR A 386 9.01 5.84 13.94
CA THR A 386 8.11 6.23 12.85
C THR A 386 8.03 7.74 12.63
N VAL A 387 8.18 8.53 13.69
CA VAL A 387 8.03 9.99 13.64
C VAL A 387 9.17 10.64 12.86
N ILE A 388 10.42 10.30 13.18
CA ILE A 388 11.58 10.88 12.48
C ILE A 388 11.63 10.40 11.03
N PRO A 389 11.45 9.10 10.71
CA PRO A 389 11.31 8.65 9.33
C PRO A 389 10.23 9.38 8.53
N PHE A 390 9.11 9.75 9.13
CA PHE A 390 8.08 10.56 8.47
C PHE A 390 8.64 11.92 8.00
N TYR A 391 9.30 12.67 8.89
CA TYR A 391 9.89 13.96 8.50
C TYR A 391 11.04 13.80 7.50
N LEU A 392 11.86 12.76 7.63
CA LEU A 392 12.92 12.48 6.67
C LEU A 392 12.36 12.09 5.29
N GLY A 393 11.29 11.30 5.26
CA GLY A 393 10.58 10.97 4.03
C GLY A 393 9.94 12.18 3.38
N LEU A 394 9.26 13.01 4.17
CA LEU A 394 8.67 14.26 3.67
C LEU A 394 9.73 15.19 3.04
N LEU A 395 10.87 15.37 3.73
CA LEU A 395 11.99 16.12 3.21
C LEU A 395 12.58 15.51 1.93
N GLY A 396 12.81 14.20 1.93
CA GLY A 396 13.36 13.50 0.78
C GLY A 396 12.44 13.52 -0.43
N TYR A 397 11.17 13.17 -0.27
CA TYR A 397 10.22 13.11 -1.38
C TYR A 397 9.84 14.52 -1.88
N TRP A 398 9.28 15.36 -1.03
CA TRP A 398 8.77 16.67 -1.42
C TRP A 398 9.85 17.76 -1.51
N GLY A 399 10.87 17.69 -0.68
CA GLY A 399 11.98 18.63 -0.68
C GLY A 399 12.94 18.45 -1.85
N VAL A 400 12.96 17.29 -2.49
CA VAL A 400 13.92 16.97 -3.57
C VAL A 400 13.23 16.72 -4.91
N ALA A 401 12.17 15.91 -4.97
CA ALA A 401 11.61 15.45 -6.25
C ALA A 401 11.11 16.62 -7.13
N ILE A 402 10.22 17.45 -6.60
CA ILE A 402 9.64 18.57 -7.37
C ILE A 402 10.65 19.68 -7.60
N PRO A 403 11.38 20.18 -6.59
CA PRO A 403 12.37 21.22 -6.82
C PRO A 403 13.45 20.83 -7.84
N LEU A 404 13.99 19.61 -7.73
CA LEU A 404 14.99 19.13 -8.68
C LEU A 404 14.40 18.90 -10.07
N GLY A 405 13.19 18.33 -10.14
CA GLY A 405 12.49 18.14 -11.42
C GLY A 405 12.24 19.44 -12.15
N LEU A 406 11.73 20.46 -11.45
CA LEU A 406 11.52 21.80 -12.01
C LEU A 406 12.84 22.49 -12.40
N PHE A 407 13.88 22.36 -11.59
CA PHE A 407 15.19 22.91 -11.89
C PHE A 407 15.79 22.31 -13.16
N LEU A 408 15.74 20.99 -13.30
CA LEU A 408 16.24 20.27 -14.48
C LEU A 408 15.42 20.58 -15.73
N ASP A 409 14.10 20.67 -15.61
CA ASP A 409 13.22 21.03 -16.71
C ASP A 409 13.49 22.43 -17.24
N TYR A 410 13.74 23.37 -16.34
CA TYR A 410 14.10 24.75 -16.72
C TYR A 410 15.53 24.90 -17.27
N SER A 411 16.51 24.17 -16.71
CA SER A 411 17.94 24.35 -17.02
C SER A 411 18.49 23.39 -18.08
N THR A 412 17.72 22.37 -18.49
CA THR A 412 18.13 21.36 -19.45
C THR A 412 17.03 21.07 -20.49
N ASN A 413 17.35 20.33 -21.52
CA ASN A 413 16.40 19.87 -22.54
C ASN A 413 15.88 18.46 -22.23
N LEU A 414 15.75 18.10 -20.96
CA LEU A 414 15.27 16.77 -20.55
C LEU A 414 13.75 16.65 -20.51
N ASP A 415 13.04 17.78 -20.52
CA ASP A 415 11.57 17.83 -20.51
C ASP A 415 10.96 16.91 -19.44
N ALA A 416 10.09 16.01 -19.83
CA ALA A 416 9.42 15.07 -18.92
C ALA A 416 10.37 14.15 -18.12
N TYR A 417 11.54 13.84 -18.65
CA TYR A 417 12.52 13.00 -17.94
C TYR A 417 13.10 13.68 -16.70
N SER A 418 13.08 15.00 -16.65
CA SER A 418 13.51 15.78 -15.47
C SER A 418 12.78 15.36 -14.19
N TYR A 419 11.49 15.08 -14.29
CA TYR A 419 10.67 14.68 -13.15
C TYR A 419 10.93 13.23 -12.72
N TRP A 420 11.26 12.36 -13.66
CA TRP A 420 11.73 11.00 -13.32
C TRP A 420 13.06 11.03 -12.58
N ILE A 421 13.98 11.86 -13.02
CA ILE A 421 15.26 12.08 -12.34
C ILE A 421 15.01 12.65 -10.93
N GLY A 422 14.12 13.61 -10.80
CA GLY A 422 13.70 14.15 -9.51
C GLY A 422 13.18 13.08 -8.55
N LEU A 423 12.30 12.20 -9.03
CA LEU A 423 11.77 11.07 -8.27
C LEU A 423 12.87 10.07 -7.87
N ILE A 424 13.75 9.71 -8.79
CA ILE A 424 14.87 8.78 -8.52
C ILE A 424 15.78 9.35 -7.43
N VAL A 425 16.22 10.59 -7.59
CA VAL A 425 17.10 11.25 -6.62
C VAL A 425 16.41 11.38 -5.26
N SER A 426 15.12 11.68 -5.24
CA SER A 426 14.34 11.79 -3.99
C SER A 426 14.30 10.48 -3.21
N LEU A 427 14.15 9.35 -3.90
CA LEU A 427 14.19 8.02 -3.28
C LEU A 427 15.58 7.66 -2.77
N VAL A 428 16.63 7.99 -3.51
CA VAL A 428 18.01 7.79 -3.06
C VAL A 428 18.29 8.60 -1.81
N VAL A 429 17.92 9.89 -1.80
CA VAL A 429 18.10 10.77 -0.64
C VAL A 429 17.31 10.23 0.56
N SER A 430 16.05 9.87 0.37
CA SER A 430 15.22 9.28 1.44
C SER A 430 15.83 7.99 1.98
N GLY A 431 16.31 7.12 1.10
CA GLY A 431 16.99 5.89 1.49
C GLY A 431 18.26 6.13 2.31
N LEU A 432 19.07 7.12 1.92
CA LEU A 432 20.28 7.50 2.68
C LEU A 432 19.93 8.08 4.05
N LEU A 433 18.89 8.91 4.13
CA LEU A 433 18.39 9.46 5.39
C LEU A 433 17.84 8.36 6.31
N TYR A 434 17.09 7.40 5.77
CA TYR A 434 16.62 6.24 6.53
C TYR A 434 17.78 5.34 6.99
N GLN A 435 18.79 5.15 6.16
CA GLN A 435 19.99 4.39 6.53
C GLN A 435 20.75 5.07 7.67
N TRP A 436 20.92 6.38 7.60
CA TRP A 436 21.52 7.15 8.69
C TRP A 436 20.70 7.00 9.98
N ARG A 437 19.38 7.16 9.88
CA ARG A 437 18.48 7.02 11.03
C ARG A 437 18.56 5.63 11.66
N LEU A 438 18.62 4.59 10.84
CA LEU A 438 18.75 3.22 11.31
C LEU A 438 20.06 3.03 12.12
N GLN A 439 21.16 3.60 11.65
CA GLN A 439 22.44 3.54 12.39
C GLN A 439 22.33 4.23 13.76
N VAL A 440 21.65 5.37 13.83
CA VAL A 440 21.41 6.08 15.09
C VAL A 440 20.56 5.23 16.05
N ILE A 441 19.47 4.65 15.57
CA ILE A 441 18.58 3.80 16.37
C ILE A 441 19.33 2.56 16.86
N MET A 442 20.06 1.86 15.99
CA MET A 442 20.80 0.65 16.37
C MET A 442 21.89 0.91 17.44
N LYS A 443 22.42 2.14 17.51
CA LYS A 443 23.36 2.53 18.59
C LYS A 443 22.65 2.73 19.94
N ARG A 444 21.39 3.20 19.93
CA ARG A 444 20.61 3.41 21.17
C ARG A 444 20.14 2.12 21.82
N PHE A 445 20.04 1.06 21.06
CA PHE A 445 19.63 -0.26 21.54
C PHE A 445 20.84 -1.16 21.91
N LYS A 446 22.07 -0.68 21.77
CA LYS A 446 23.27 -1.34 22.29
C LYS A 446 23.42 -1.07 23.78
#